data_5b2e59a4f636e1aaf092fa45049b0109
#
_entry.id   5b2e59a4f636e1aaf092fa45049b0109
#
_cell.length_a   1.000
_cell.length_b   1.000
_cell.length_c   1.000
_cell.angle_alpha   90.00
_cell.angle_beta   90.00
_cell.angle_gamma   90.00
#
_symmetry.space_group_name_H-M   'P 1'
#
loop_
_entity.id
_entity.type
_entity.pdbx_description
1 polymer ?
#
loop_
_entity_poly.entity_id
_entity_poly.type
_entity_poly.pdbx_seq_one_letter_code
_entity_poly.pdbx_strand_id
1 'polypeptide(L)'
;PRGRLADVWLHPHLWRLDLGVFVLHTVQMAMWVVVPALLVQAGLPKAQHWHVYLPAVLASFLMLGGLFAAERRGALRGVLRTGIALLFAVQLALLLLAPRAPGLWTLGALLLFFFIAFNLLEATQPSLISRLAPAHARGAALGVYNTLQSLGLFAGGALGGWLVKAGGPQAVLVATSVLALLWLLLGWGQVMPASKASAAPSAARAF
;
A
#
# COMPACT_ATOMS: atom_id res chain seq x y z
N PRO A 1 0.43 32.74 1.28
CA PRO A 1 -0.91 32.22 1.46
C PRO A 1 -0.83 30.83 2.07
N ARG A 2 -1.49 30.63 3.22
CA ARG A 2 -1.61 29.31 3.84
C ARG A 2 -2.47 28.45 2.92
N GLY A 3 -1.97 27.25 2.52
CA GLY A 3 -2.73 26.31 1.70
C GLY A 3 -4.05 25.96 2.39
N ARG A 4 -5.15 26.12 1.65
CA ARG A 4 -6.48 25.75 2.16
C ARG A 4 -6.71 24.26 1.90
N LEU A 5 -7.43 23.60 2.78
CA LEU A 5 -7.85 22.20 2.58
C LEU A 5 -8.60 22.03 1.25
N ALA A 6 -9.38 23.05 0.82
CA ALA A 6 -10.07 23.06 -0.46
C ALA A 6 -9.12 22.90 -1.67
N ASP A 7 -7.90 23.45 -1.59
CA ASP A 7 -6.91 23.35 -2.67
C ASP A 7 -6.39 21.92 -2.86
N VAL A 8 -6.55 21.07 -1.83
CA VAL A 8 -6.14 19.67 -1.81
C VAL A 8 -7.30 18.76 -2.23
N TRP A 9 -8.46 18.90 -1.59
CA TRP A 9 -9.62 18.03 -1.84
C TRP A 9 -10.13 18.12 -3.29
N LEU A 10 -10.02 19.28 -3.92
CA LEU A 10 -10.46 19.51 -5.29
C LEU A 10 -9.34 19.21 -6.31
N HIS A 11 -8.16 18.80 -5.87
CA HIS A 11 -7.05 18.56 -6.77
C HIS A 11 -7.19 17.21 -7.49
N PRO A 12 -7.38 17.19 -8.82
CA PRO A 12 -7.78 15.99 -9.57
C PRO A 12 -6.76 14.85 -9.56
N HIS A 13 -5.53 15.11 -9.12
CA HIS A 13 -4.43 14.13 -9.14
C HIS A 13 -4.10 13.54 -7.76
N LEU A 14 -4.63 14.10 -6.66
CA LEU A 14 -4.35 13.64 -5.31
C LEU A 14 -5.33 12.57 -4.83
N TRP A 15 -6.60 12.65 -5.19
CA TRP A 15 -7.65 11.76 -4.68
C TRP A 15 -7.38 10.25 -4.84
N ARG A 16 -6.66 9.86 -5.93
CA ARG A 16 -6.29 8.45 -6.15
C ARG A 16 -5.25 7.96 -5.15
N LEU A 17 -4.30 8.84 -4.78
CA LEU A 17 -3.30 8.54 -3.77
C LEU A 17 -3.91 8.53 -2.38
N ASP A 18 -4.83 9.46 -2.12
CA ASP A 18 -5.59 9.56 -0.88
C ASP A 18 -6.49 8.33 -0.68
N LEU A 19 -7.18 7.89 -1.73
CA LEU A 19 -7.90 6.62 -1.72
C LEU A 19 -6.94 5.43 -1.51
N GLY A 20 -5.79 5.49 -2.16
CA GLY A 20 -4.78 4.44 -2.09
C GLY A 20 -4.25 4.22 -0.68
N VAL A 21 -3.92 5.28 0.05
CA VAL A 21 -3.45 5.14 1.44
C VAL A 21 -4.53 4.61 2.36
N PHE A 22 -5.78 5.05 2.18
CA PHE A 22 -6.91 4.53 2.93
C PHE A 22 -7.09 3.02 2.70
N VAL A 23 -7.09 2.56 1.44
CA VAL A 23 -7.21 1.14 1.09
C VAL A 23 -6.03 0.33 1.62
N LEU A 24 -4.79 0.83 1.44
CA LEU A 24 -3.58 0.15 1.91
C LEU A 24 -3.65 -0.19 3.40
N HIS A 25 -4.02 0.79 4.22
CA HIS A 25 -4.07 0.62 5.67
C HIS A 25 -5.32 -0.12 6.15
N THR A 26 -6.43 -0.01 5.41
CA THR A 26 -7.63 -0.84 5.64
C THR A 26 -7.30 -2.32 5.42
N VAL A 27 -6.64 -2.65 4.31
CA VAL A 27 -6.20 -4.03 4.00
C VAL A 27 -5.22 -4.51 5.05
N GLN A 28 -4.22 -3.71 5.42
CA GLN A 28 -3.23 -4.06 6.43
C GLN A 28 -3.90 -4.44 7.76
N MET A 29 -4.74 -3.57 8.31
CA MET A 29 -5.36 -3.83 9.61
C MET A 29 -6.35 -4.98 9.58
N ALA A 30 -7.11 -5.13 8.50
CA ALA A 30 -8.00 -6.28 8.32
C ALA A 30 -7.22 -7.61 8.26
N MET A 31 -6.05 -7.64 7.61
CA MET A 31 -5.16 -8.81 7.61
C MET A 31 -4.70 -9.19 9.01
N TRP A 32 -4.38 -8.22 9.88
CA TRP A 32 -3.95 -8.50 11.25
C TRP A 32 -5.04 -9.14 12.12
N VAL A 33 -6.29 -9.09 11.67
CA VAL A 33 -7.40 -9.84 12.30
C VAL A 33 -7.36 -11.33 11.90
N VAL A 34 -6.94 -11.64 10.66
CA VAL A 34 -7.02 -13.00 10.09
C VAL A 34 -5.69 -13.76 10.18
N VAL A 35 -4.58 -13.13 9.83
CA VAL A 35 -3.26 -13.79 9.68
C VAL A 35 -2.78 -14.47 10.97
N PRO A 36 -2.95 -13.89 12.17
CA PRO A 36 -2.56 -14.58 13.40
C PRO A 36 -3.26 -15.92 13.61
N ALA A 37 -4.53 -16.02 13.22
CA ALA A 37 -5.28 -17.27 13.31
C ALA A 37 -4.75 -18.32 12.32
N LEU A 38 -4.41 -17.92 11.10
CA LEU A 38 -3.79 -18.80 10.09
C LEU A 38 -2.43 -19.33 10.55
N LEU A 39 -1.61 -18.49 11.18
CA LEU A 39 -0.31 -18.91 11.75
C LEU A 39 -0.49 -19.94 12.86
N VAL A 40 -1.48 -19.75 13.75
CA VAL A 40 -1.80 -20.73 14.79
C VAL A 40 -2.27 -22.06 14.16
N GLN A 41 -3.12 -22.02 13.14
CA GLN A 41 -3.55 -23.20 12.40
C GLN A 41 -2.37 -23.94 11.73
N ALA A 42 -1.37 -23.20 11.26
CA ALA A 42 -0.14 -23.75 10.70
C ALA A 42 0.84 -24.28 11.75
N GLY A 43 0.44 -24.33 13.02
CA GLY A 43 1.24 -24.88 14.13
C GLY A 43 2.17 -23.88 14.82
N LEU A 44 2.07 -22.59 14.53
CA LEU A 44 2.91 -21.58 15.17
C LEU A 44 2.17 -20.88 16.32
N PRO A 45 2.56 -21.12 17.60
CA PRO A 45 1.96 -20.43 18.75
C PRO A 45 2.10 -18.91 18.65
N LYS A 46 1.13 -18.17 19.21
CA LYS A 46 1.10 -16.68 19.16
C LYS A 46 2.40 -16.05 19.65
N ALA A 47 3.01 -16.58 20.70
CA ALA A 47 4.28 -16.08 21.24
C ALA A 47 5.46 -16.19 20.26
N GLN A 48 5.32 -17.03 19.23
CA GLN A 48 6.38 -17.28 18.23
C GLN A 48 6.10 -16.61 16.87
N HIS A 49 5.01 -15.87 16.70
CA HIS A 49 4.67 -15.21 15.44
C HIS A 49 5.78 -14.27 14.93
N TRP A 50 6.58 -13.71 15.83
CA TRP A 50 7.72 -12.86 15.48
C TRP A 50 8.79 -13.59 14.64
N HIS A 51 8.90 -14.95 14.74
CA HIS A 51 9.80 -15.74 13.89
C HIS A 51 9.44 -15.66 12.40
N VAL A 52 8.21 -15.32 12.08
CA VAL A 52 7.76 -15.12 10.69
C VAL A 52 7.72 -13.64 10.34
N TYR A 53 7.13 -12.80 11.20
CA TYR A 53 6.98 -11.38 10.91
C TYR A 53 8.31 -10.65 10.80
N LEU A 54 9.21 -10.86 11.76
CA LEU A 54 10.47 -10.12 11.80
C LEU A 54 11.37 -10.42 10.60
N PRO A 55 11.65 -11.68 10.22
CA PRO A 55 12.40 -11.97 9.00
C PRO A 55 11.73 -11.46 7.74
N ALA A 56 10.40 -11.56 7.62
CA ALA A 56 9.65 -11.08 6.45
C ALA A 56 9.78 -9.55 6.31
N VAL A 57 9.63 -8.81 7.40
CA VAL A 57 9.80 -7.34 7.40
C VAL A 57 11.24 -6.96 7.05
N LEU A 58 12.24 -7.56 7.72
CA LEU A 58 13.65 -7.24 7.47
C LEU A 58 14.05 -7.56 6.03
N ALA A 59 13.65 -8.72 5.50
CA ALA A 59 13.92 -9.08 4.11
C ALA A 59 13.23 -8.11 3.14
N SER A 60 12.02 -7.64 3.43
CA SER A 60 11.33 -6.66 2.60
C SER A 60 12.08 -5.33 2.51
N PHE A 61 12.70 -4.86 3.59
CA PHE A 61 13.52 -3.63 3.57
C PHE A 61 14.79 -3.79 2.73
N LEU A 62 15.42 -4.96 2.72
CA LEU A 62 16.59 -5.21 1.85
C LEU A 62 16.20 -5.11 0.36
N MET A 63 15.01 -5.54 0.00
CA MET A 63 14.51 -5.46 -1.38
C MET A 63 14.15 -4.03 -1.81
N LEU A 64 13.80 -3.14 -0.89
CA LEU A 64 13.50 -1.73 -1.20
C LEU A 64 14.67 -0.98 -1.82
N GLY A 65 15.91 -1.34 -1.50
CA GLY A 65 17.10 -0.73 -2.09
C GLY A 65 17.14 -0.80 -3.62
N GLY A 66 16.76 -1.95 -4.19
CA GLY A 66 16.63 -2.14 -5.64
C GLY A 66 15.51 -1.31 -6.26
N LEU A 67 14.43 -1.10 -5.53
CA LEU A 67 13.27 -0.33 -5.96
C LEU A 67 13.54 1.17 -6.00
N PHE A 68 14.30 1.71 -5.04
CA PHE A 68 14.77 3.09 -5.09
C PHE A 68 15.70 3.35 -6.29
N ALA A 69 16.49 2.36 -6.69
CA ALA A 69 17.29 2.43 -7.91
C ALA A 69 16.41 2.52 -9.17
N ALA A 70 15.29 1.78 -9.22
CA ALA A 70 14.32 1.84 -10.31
C ALA A 70 13.58 3.20 -10.34
N GLU A 71 13.22 3.77 -9.19
CA GLU A 71 12.61 5.10 -9.09
C GLU A 71 13.54 6.18 -9.66
N ARG A 72 14.83 6.12 -9.35
CA ARG A 72 15.84 7.05 -9.88
C ARG A 72 15.95 7.00 -11.41
N ARG A 73 15.64 5.85 -12.02
CA ARG A 73 15.61 5.65 -13.47
C ARG A 73 14.30 6.09 -14.12
N GLY A 74 13.39 6.74 -13.39
CA GLY A 74 12.12 7.25 -13.90
C GLY A 74 10.99 6.22 -13.94
N ALA A 75 11.15 5.03 -13.35
CA ALA A 75 10.16 3.94 -13.37
C ALA A 75 9.08 4.07 -12.28
N LEU A 76 8.85 5.26 -11.71
CA LEU A 76 7.95 5.50 -10.58
C LEU A 76 6.52 4.97 -10.82
N ARG A 77 6.00 5.12 -12.06
CA ARG A 77 4.69 4.57 -12.43
C ARG A 77 4.66 3.04 -12.37
N GLY A 78 5.72 2.40 -12.88
CA GLY A 78 5.87 0.96 -12.80
C GLY A 78 5.95 0.48 -11.37
N VAL A 79 6.73 1.16 -10.54
CA VAL A 79 6.89 0.87 -9.11
C VAL A 79 5.55 0.91 -8.37
N LEU A 80 4.75 1.99 -8.56
CA LEU A 80 3.44 2.11 -7.94
C LEU A 80 2.49 1.00 -8.39
N ARG A 81 2.39 0.76 -9.71
CA ARG A 81 1.50 -0.28 -10.27
C ARG A 81 1.90 -1.68 -9.81
N THR A 82 3.20 -1.98 -9.80
CA THR A 82 3.72 -3.26 -9.31
C THR A 82 3.40 -3.45 -7.83
N GLY A 83 3.56 -2.42 -7.01
CA GLY A 83 3.20 -2.48 -5.58
C GLY A 83 1.72 -2.81 -5.37
N ILE A 84 0.80 -2.12 -6.08
CA ILE A 84 -0.64 -2.37 -5.97
C ILE A 84 -0.99 -3.77 -6.50
N ALA A 85 -0.42 -4.17 -7.64
CA ALA A 85 -0.66 -5.49 -8.23
C ALA A 85 -0.16 -6.62 -7.32
N LEU A 86 1.02 -6.44 -6.71
CA LEU A 86 1.57 -7.40 -5.75
C LEU A 86 0.71 -7.50 -4.49
N LEU A 87 0.23 -6.36 -3.96
CA LEU A 87 -0.70 -6.36 -2.84
C LEU A 87 -1.97 -7.15 -3.17
N PHE A 88 -2.58 -6.89 -4.33
CA PHE A 88 -3.75 -7.61 -4.80
C PHE A 88 -3.47 -9.12 -4.96
N ALA A 89 -2.34 -9.48 -5.57
CA ALA A 89 -1.96 -10.88 -5.77
C ALA A 89 -1.81 -11.63 -4.42
N VAL A 90 -1.23 -10.98 -3.41
CA VAL A 90 -1.12 -11.56 -2.07
C VAL A 90 -2.49 -11.73 -1.41
N GLN A 91 -3.39 -10.73 -1.52
CA GLN A 91 -4.74 -10.83 -0.96
C GLN A 91 -5.52 -11.96 -1.62
N LEU A 92 -5.44 -12.07 -2.94
CA LEU A 92 -6.07 -13.15 -3.71
C LEU A 92 -5.48 -14.52 -3.34
N ALA A 93 -4.16 -14.62 -3.19
CA ALA A 93 -3.51 -15.85 -2.77
C ALA A 93 -3.95 -16.28 -1.35
N LEU A 94 -4.02 -15.35 -0.41
CA LEU A 94 -4.56 -15.63 0.93
C LEU A 94 -6.02 -16.10 0.86
N LEU A 95 -6.87 -15.43 0.07
CA LEU A 95 -8.26 -15.81 -0.15
C LEU A 95 -8.41 -17.24 -0.65
N LEU A 96 -7.58 -17.65 -1.62
CA LEU A 96 -7.65 -18.96 -2.25
C LEU A 96 -7.01 -20.07 -1.41
N LEU A 97 -5.97 -19.75 -0.64
CA LEU A 97 -5.19 -20.73 0.11
C LEU A 97 -5.68 -20.91 1.55
N ALA A 98 -6.24 -19.89 2.20
CA ALA A 98 -6.70 -19.98 3.58
C ALA A 98 -7.62 -21.19 3.86
N PRO A 99 -8.61 -21.54 2.99
CA PRO A 99 -9.46 -22.71 3.20
C PRO A 99 -8.71 -24.05 3.10
N ARG A 100 -7.49 -24.05 2.54
CA ARG A 100 -6.65 -25.24 2.36
C ARG A 100 -5.64 -25.44 3.48
N ALA A 101 -5.75 -24.65 4.55
CA ALA A 101 -4.84 -24.67 5.70
C ALA A 101 -3.36 -24.61 5.27
N PRO A 102 -2.90 -23.50 4.66
CA PRO A 102 -1.55 -23.39 4.13
C PRO A 102 -0.51 -23.55 5.24
N GLY A 103 0.58 -24.23 4.93
CA GLY A 103 1.69 -24.41 5.85
C GLY A 103 2.45 -23.12 6.15
N LEU A 104 3.28 -23.17 7.19
CA LEU A 104 4.01 -22.02 7.72
C LEU A 104 4.90 -21.33 6.66
N TRP A 105 5.58 -22.11 5.80
CA TRP A 105 6.42 -21.55 4.74
C TRP A 105 5.63 -20.77 3.69
N THR A 106 4.44 -21.27 3.34
CA THR A 106 3.54 -20.56 2.41
C THR A 106 3.07 -19.24 3.01
N LEU A 107 2.65 -19.25 4.28
CA LEU A 107 2.24 -18.03 4.99
C LEU A 107 3.41 -17.06 5.13
N GLY A 108 4.62 -17.54 5.45
CA GLY A 108 5.82 -16.74 5.53
C GLY A 108 6.17 -16.06 4.20
N ALA A 109 6.09 -16.78 3.10
CA ALA A 109 6.30 -16.23 1.76
C ALA A 109 5.24 -15.17 1.40
N LEU A 110 3.96 -15.42 1.67
CA LEU A 110 2.89 -14.46 1.44
C LEU A 110 3.06 -13.18 2.28
N LEU A 111 3.48 -13.32 3.53
CA LEU A 111 3.80 -12.19 4.39
C LEU A 111 5.01 -11.40 3.91
N LEU A 112 6.05 -12.07 3.42
CA LEU A 112 7.19 -11.40 2.80
C LEU A 112 6.75 -10.55 1.61
N PHE A 113 5.99 -11.11 0.68
CA PHE A 113 5.48 -10.37 -0.48
C PHE A 113 4.51 -9.25 -0.08
N PHE A 114 3.69 -9.47 0.95
CA PHE A 114 2.86 -8.42 1.53
C PHE A 114 3.71 -7.25 2.02
N PHE A 115 4.74 -7.50 2.83
CA PHE A 115 5.60 -6.43 3.35
C PHE A 115 6.41 -5.74 2.26
N ILE A 116 6.82 -6.45 1.20
CA ILE A 116 7.46 -5.83 0.03
C ILE A 116 6.48 -4.84 -0.63
N ALA A 117 5.25 -5.27 -0.93
CA ALA A 117 4.23 -4.41 -1.52
C ALA A 117 3.89 -3.23 -0.62
N PHE A 118 3.66 -3.50 0.67
CA PHE A 118 3.29 -2.50 1.66
C PHE A 118 4.37 -1.43 1.83
N ASN A 119 5.61 -1.82 2.11
CA ASN A 119 6.72 -0.89 2.33
C ASN A 119 7.04 -0.09 1.06
N LEU A 120 6.91 -0.72 -0.12
CA LEU A 120 7.06 -0.04 -1.40
C LEU A 120 6.03 1.07 -1.58
N LEU A 121 4.75 0.77 -1.33
CA LEU A 121 3.63 1.71 -1.46
C LEU A 121 3.72 2.81 -0.40
N GLU A 122 4.08 2.45 0.84
CA GLU A 122 4.27 3.37 1.95
C GLU A 122 5.41 4.38 1.71
N ALA A 123 6.47 3.97 1.03
CA ALA A 123 7.55 4.87 0.63
C ALA A 123 7.17 5.75 -0.58
N THR A 124 6.42 5.19 -1.53
CA THR A 124 6.14 5.84 -2.82
C THR A 124 5.00 6.85 -2.75
N GLN A 125 3.91 6.55 -2.05
CA GLN A 125 2.71 7.40 -2.03
C GLN A 125 2.95 8.78 -1.42
N PRO A 126 3.57 8.95 -0.21
CA PRO A 126 3.84 10.28 0.35
C PRO A 126 4.77 11.10 -0.53
N SER A 127 5.75 10.44 -1.17
CA SER A 127 6.64 11.09 -2.14
C SER A 127 5.85 11.66 -3.34
N LEU A 128 4.89 10.90 -3.87
CA LEU A 128 4.01 11.35 -4.94
C LEU A 128 3.11 12.50 -4.51
N ILE A 129 2.47 12.41 -3.33
CA ILE A 129 1.67 13.50 -2.75
C ILE A 129 2.49 14.79 -2.68
N SER A 130 3.69 14.73 -2.11
CA SER A 130 4.57 15.88 -1.98
C SER A 130 4.99 16.50 -3.31
N ARG A 131 5.13 15.70 -4.37
CA ARG A 131 5.53 16.15 -5.71
C ARG A 131 4.35 16.70 -6.53
N LEU A 132 3.15 16.18 -6.34
CA LEU A 132 1.95 16.55 -7.10
C LEU A 132 1.17 17.70 -6.46
N ALA A 133 1.27 17.86 -5.16
CA ALA A 133 0.61 18.92 -4.42
C ALA A 133 1.20 20.29 -4.78
N PRO A 134 0.36 21.35 -4.89
CA PRO A 134 0.83 22.73 -5.03
C PRO A 134 1.81 23.09 -3.92
N ALA A 135 2.87 23.86 -4.23
CA ALA A 135 3.94 24.15 -3.29
C ALA A 135 3.45 24.77 -1.98
N HIS A 136 2.43 25.65 -2.06
CA HIS A 136 1.81 26.33 -0.91
C HIS A 136 0.88 25.43 -0.10
N ALA A 137 0.46 24.28 -0.64
CA ALA A 137 -0.51 23.36 -0.01
C ALA A 137 0.08 21.97 0.36
N ARG A 138 1.41 21.76 0.20
CA ARG A 138 2.04 20.45 0.49
C ARG A 138 1.79 19.94 1.89
N GLY A 139 1.88 20.84 2.89
CA GLY A 139 1.59 20.47 4.29
C GLY A 139 0.15 20.01 4.48
N ALA A 140 -0.81 20.73 3.87
CA ALA A 140 -2.22 20.33 3.91
C ALA A 140 -2.46 19.00 3.19
N ALA A 141 -1.82 18.76 2.04
CA ALA A 141 -1.93 17.51 1.30
C ALA A 141 -1.41 16.30 2.10
N LEU A 142 -0.25 16.44 2.74
CA LEU A 142 0.28 15.40 3.62
C LEU A 142 -0.59 15.22 4.87
N GLY A 143 -1.22 16.29 5.39
CA GLY A 143 -2.18 16.21 6.49
C GLY A 143 -3.42 15.39 6.12
N VAL A 144 -4.01 15.62 4.94
CA VAL A 144 -5.12 14.82 4.40
C VAL A 144 -4.70 13.36 4.23
N TYR A 145 -3.55 13.12 3.62
CA TYR A 145 -2.98 11.78 3.45
C TYR A 145 -2.86 11.04 4.79
N ASN A 146 -2.25 11.64 5.81
CA ASN A 146 -2.09 11.03 7.13
C ASN A 146 -3.44 10.81 7.86
N THR A 147 -4.41 11.70 7.64
CA THR A 147 -5.77 11.52 8.17
C THR A 147 -6.44 10.30 7.54
N LEU A 148 -6.35 10.15 6.22
CA LEU A 148 -6.92 9.00 5.51
C LEU A 148 -6.19 7.70 5.84
N GLN A 149 -4.88 7.75 6.09
CA GLN A 149 -4.11 6.64 6.65
C GLN A 149 -4.71 6.18 7.99
N SER A 150 -4.92 7.11 8.91
CA SER A 150 -5.49 6.81 10.23
C SER A 150 -6.92 6.29 10.15
N LEU A 151 -7.75 6.85 9.26
CA LEU A 151 -9.09 6.36 8.98
C LEU A 151 -9.06 4.94 8.38
N GLY A 152 -8.10 4.65 7.51
CA GLY A 152 -7.88 3.31 6.95
C GLY A 152 -7.53 2.28 8.03
N LEU A 153 -6.63 2.62 8.94
CA LEU A 153 -6.30 1.77 10.09
C LEU A 153 -7.53 1.48 10.95
N PHE A 154 -8.31 2.51 11.28
CA PHE A 154 -9.55 2.36 12.03
C PHE A 154 -10.57 1.49 11.28
N ALA A 155 -10.84 1.80 10.02
CA ALA A 155 -11.80 1.08 9.19
C ALA A 155 -11.40 -0.41 9.03
N GLY A 156 -10.11 -0.69 8.80
CA GLY A 156 -9.59 -2.05 8.66
C GLY A 156 -9.78 -2.89 9.93
N GLY A 157 -9.50 -2.31 11.10
CA GLY A 157 -9.71 -2.97 12.38
C GLY A 157 -11.19 -3.21 12.69
N ALA A 158 -12.02 -2.19 12.53
CA ALA A 158 -13.46 -2.24 12.80
C ALA A 158 -14.19 -3.19 11.83
N LEU A 159 -13.99 -3.01 10.53
CA LEU A 159 -14.61 -3.85 9.50
C LEU A 159 -14.06 -5.28 9.53
N GLY A 160 -12.74 -5.45 9.74
CA GLY A 160 -12.13 -6.77 9.86
C GLY A 160 -12.71 -7.56 11.03
N GLY A 161 -12.83 -6.95 12.20
CA GLY A 161 -13.44 -7.57 13.38
C GLY A 161 -14.93 -7.90 13.17
N TRP A 162 -15.68 -7.00 12.54
CA TRP A 162 -17.09 -7.25 12.22
C TRP A 162 -17.27 -8.36 11.18
N LEU A 163 -16.49 -8.33 10.10
CA LEU A 163 -16.56 -9.34 9.04
C LEU A 163 -16.18 -10.74 9.53
N VAL A 164 -15.19 -10.85 10.43
CA VAL A 164 -14.85 -12.15 11.03
C VAL A 164 -16.02 -12.72 11.82
N LYS A 165 -16.76 -11.88 12.56
CA LYS A 165 -17.94 -12.31 13.30
C LYS A 165 -19.09 -12.70 12.39
N ALA A 166 -19.29 -11.98 11.29
CA ALA A 166 -20.43 -12.17 10.38
C ALA A 166 -20.22 -13.34 9.39
N GLY A 167 -19.01 -13.53 8.88
CA GLY A 167 -18.73 -14.50 7.81
C GLY A 167 -17.37 -15.19 7.92
N GLY A 168 -16.73 -15.11 9.09
CA GLY A 168 -15.44 -15.72 9.34
C GLY A 168 -14.26 -15.05 8.62
N PRO A 169 -13.06 -15.64 8.73
CA PRO A 169 -11.85 -15.11 8.08
C PRO A 169 -11.99 -14.94 6.57
N GLN A 170 -12.77 -15.81 5.92
CA GLN A 170 -12.99 -15.77 4.48
C GLN A 170 -13.69 -14.47 4.03
N ALA A 171 -14.66 -13.96 4.82
CA ALA A 171 -15.34 -12.71 4.51
C ALA A 171 -14.37 -11.52 4.51
N VAL A 172 -13.41 -11.50 5.43
CA VAL A 172 -12.36 -10.48 5.47
C VAL A 172 -11.48 -10.54 4.22
N LEU A 173 -11.03 -11.75 3.85
CA LEU A 173 -10.15 -11.95 2.70
C LEU A 173 -10.85 -11.62 1.37
N VAL A 174 -12.15 -11.88 1.25
CA VAL A 174 -12.95 -11.42 0.10
C VAL A 174 -12.98 -9.89 0.05
N ALA A 175 -13.33 -9.24 1.16
CA ALA A 175 -13.42 -7.78 1.22
C ALA A 175 -12.07 -7.11 0.91
N THR A 176 -10.96 -7.58 1.49
CA THR A 176 -9.62 -7.03 1.23
C THR A 176 -9.16 -7.28 -0.20
N SER A 177 -9.48 -8.43 -0.80
CA SER A 177 -9.19 -8.71 -2.21
C SER A 177 -9.97 -7.80 -3.15
N VAL A 178 -11.25 -7.57 -2.87
CA VAL A 178 -12.09 -6.65 -3.65
C VAL A 178 -11.58 -5.22 -3.55
N LEU A 179 -11.24 -4.75 -2.34
CA LEU A 179 -10.67 -3.41 -2.14
C LEU A 179 -9.34 -3.24 -2.90
N ALA A 180 -8.44 -4.23 -2.81
CA ALA A 180 -7.17 -4.19 -3.53
C ALA A 180 -7.36 -4.20 -5.06
N LEU A 181 -8.33 -4.98 -5.57
CA LEU A 181 -8.68 -4.99 -6.99
C LEU A 181 -9.23 -3.64 -7.45
N LEU A 182 -10.18 -3.06 -6.71
CA LEU A 182 -10.74 -1.74 -7.01
C LEU A 182 -9.64 -0.68 -7.02
N TRP A 183 -8.73 -0.73 -6.06
CA TRP A 183 -7.58 0.18 -6.05
C TRP A 183 -6.66 -0.03 -7.25
N LEU A 184 -6.39 -1.27 -7.64
CA LEU A 184 -5.59 -1.57 -8.83
C LEU A 184 -6.20 -0.96 -10.09
N LEU A 185 -7.52 -1.10 -10.27
CA LEU A 185 -8.25 -0.56 -11.41
C LEU A 185 -8.27 0.97 -11.41
N LEU A 186 -8.59 1.60 -10.28
CA LEU A 186 -8.65 3.05 -10.13
C LEU A 186 -7.27 3.72 -10.16
N GLY A 187 -6.28 3.07 -9.55
CA GLY A 187 -4.89 3.54 -9.48
C GLY A 187 -4.13 3.42 -10.80
N TRP A 188 -4.63 2.63 -11.76
CA TRP A 188 -3.96 2.45 -13.05
C TRP A 188 -3.78 3.75 -13.83
N GLY A 189 -4.72 4.67 -13.71
CA GLY A 189 -4.71 6.00 -14.33
C GLY A 189 -3.98 7.08 -13.49
N GLN A 190 -3.18 6.72 -12.47
CA GLN A 190 -2.49 7.71 -11.65
C GLN A 190 -1.54 8.57 -12.49
N VAL A 191 -1.68 9.88 -12.36
CA VAL A 191 -0.77 10.85 -12.99
C VAL A 191 0.54 10.88 -12.23
N MET A 192 1.65 10.93 -12.98
CA MET A 192 2.99 11.03 -12.43
C MET A 192 3.51 12.46 -12.55
N PRO A 193 4.32 12.93 -11.58
CA PRO A 193 4.99 14.21 -11.69
C PRO A 193 5.89 14.22 -12.91
N ALA A 194 6.10 15.41 -13.51
CA ALA A 194 7.03 15.59 -14.61
C ALA A 194 8.43 15.12 -14.22
N SER A 195 9.10 14.39 -15.13
CA SER A 195 10.47 13.93 -14.90
C SER A 195 11.40 15.16 -14.85
N LYS A 196 12.34 15.16 -13.89
CA LYS A 196 13.38 16.20 -13.80
C LYS A 196 14.23 16.32 -15.08
N ALA A 197 14.28 15.28 -15.91
CA ALA A 197 15.01 15.31 -17.19
C ALA A 197 14.36 16.23 -18.25
N SER A 198 13.05 16.52 -18.14
CA SER A 198 12.34 17.44 -19.06
C SER A 198 12.47 18.92 -18.66
N ALA A 199 13.02 19.21 -17.48
CA ALA A 199 13.17 20.59 -16.97
C ALA A 199 14.57 21.19 -17.22
N ALA A 200 15.42 20.55 -18.01
CA ALA A 200 16.67 21.21 -18.48
C ALA A 200 16.31 22.35 -19.43
N PRO A 201 16.70 23.61 -19.13
CA PRO A 201 16.40 24.72 -20.02
C PRO A 201 17.08 24.49 -21.37
N SER A 202 16.35 24.68 -22.46
CA SER A 202 16.86 24.82 -23.83
C SER A 202 17.71 26.09 -23.96
N ALA A 203 18.75 26.22 -23.15
CA ALA A 203 19.67 27.38 -23.15
C ALA A 203 20.93 27.13 -23.99
N ALA A 204 20.95 26.15 -24.88
CA ALA A 204 22.10 25.81 -25.69
C ALA A 204 21.83 25.90 -27.23
N ARG A 205 20.90 26.77 -27.68
CA ARG A 205 20.77 27.11 -29.10
C ARG A 205 20.60 28.60 -29.28
N ALA A 206 21.64 29.35 -28.91
CA ALA A 206 21.81 30.74 -29.34
C ALA A 206 23.30 31.05 -29.35
N PHE A 207 24.01 30.48 -30.30
CA PHE A 207 25.28 31.04 -30.86
C PHE A 207 25.44 30.49 -32.28
#